data_4216b5679e50aebaef1c8fe0fcef3f0b
#
_entry.id   4216b5679e50aebaef1c8fe0fcef3f0b
#
_cell.length_a   1.000
_cell.length_b   1.000
_cell.length_c   1.000
_cell.angle_alpha   90.00
_cell.angle_beta   90.00
_cell.angle_gamma   90.00
#
_symmetry.space_group_name_H-M   'P 1'
#
loop_
_entity.id
_entity.type
_entity.pdbx_description
1 polymer ?
#
loop_
_entity_poly.entity_id
_entity_poly.type
_entity_poly.pdbx_seq_one_letter_code
_entity_poly.pdbx_strand_id
1 'polypeptide(L)'
;MHASPLLRTLQLLTQEELETLHLFVASPIFNDTRPDETLALFEYLKKYYPTFDDRALHRDAAGAHFFPRAANPVGALQRTMTQLMAIVRKFVTFRYTMLRDAHAAEGAELLHDIQQQIALMRFYGERMRHQPSPPATSTNEAGRKGRRAENFFENLNNQARRTLDNCLDFSHFDEYGFADFHNFRYMVEQEKAFFEQWSSERGGDKNLLAATEHFDSYYLLTKLDQMCRLVHYQRMSELYEAGTPEHTRFLANRDTTLHIVRALRANGFLQQPAIALYCTLLDFLTQDDPAEADRLSDEFEKMLEENPRALPLVRQRALRVMLRSFWPARYRETKDRRFLERLFSQQLQQIQQLTPTEPLPSTHFQNILLTALKLGKADWAAEFYAARSAQISGLADEPRALLLDILQASIRFAQRDFAAAAKTLPHYLAYGALADIYLYAIAATLDVRIRYELDTLDEDYAERMMHATTTRLRRDDTLPPKRLSERLRFFPLAKDLSKLRLQRQQNRRADLSAGLAKIRQRIDSETVVDWEWLEEKYAEQAKG
;
A
#
# COMPACT_ATOMS: atom_id res chain seq x y z
N MET A 1 -12.87 0.83 -33.32
CA MET A 1 -12.33 -0.06 -32.24
C MET A 1 -11.57 0.70 -31.15
N HIS A 2 -11.20 1.97 -31.34
CA HIS A 2 -10.33 2.76 -30.44
C HIS A 2 -10.72 2.77 -28.95
N ALA A 3 -11.98 2.66 -28.61
CA ALA A 3 -12.44 2.61 -27.23
C ALA A 3 -12.55 1.19 -26.64
N SER A 4 -12.08 0.15 -27.35
CA SER A 4 -12.24 -1.22 -26.87
C SER A 4 -11.25 -1.53 -25.73
N PRO A 5 -11.68 -2.29 -24.70
CA PRO A 5 -10.77 -2.74 -23.63
C PRO A 5 -9.54 -3.48 -24.14
N LEU A 6 -9.68 -4.23 -25.25
CA LEU A 6 -8.58 -4.97 -25.87
C LEU A 6 -7.47 -4.01 -26.32
N LEU A 7 -7.79 -2.98 -27.13
CA LEU A 7 -6.77 -2.07 -27.64
C LEU A 7 -6.11 -1.26 -26.51
N ARG A 8 -6.89 -0.82 -25.50
CA ARG A 8 -6.33 -0.15 -24.32
C ARG A 8 -5.35 -1.04 -23.57
N THR A 9 -5.64 -2.33 -23.45
CA THR A 9 -4.73 -3.26 -22.78
C THR A 9 -3.47 -3.50 -23.61
N LEU A 10 -3.60 -3.66 -24.95
CA LEU A 10 -2.45 -3.82 -25.83
C LEU A 10 -1.54 -2.58 -25.85
N GLN A 11 -2.09 -1.37 -25.73
CA GLN A 11 -1.31 -0.12 -25.62
C GLN A 11 -0.43 -0.05 -24.36
N LEU A 12 -0.82 -0.73 -23.29
CA LEU A 12 -0.07 -0.75 -22.04
C LEU A 12 1.10 -1.74 -22.04
N LEU A 13 1.15 -2.66 -23.01
CA LEU A 13 2.23 -3.63 -23.14
C LEU A 13 3.46 -2.99 -23.78
N THR A 14 4.65 -3.42 -23.40
CA THR A 14 5.89 -3.08 -24.09
C THR A 14 6.01 -3.85 -25.40
N GLN A 15 6.95 -3.45 -26.28
CA GLN A 15 7.22 -4.18 -27.53
C GLN A 15 7.64 -5.63 -27.25
N GLU A 16 8.47 -5.86 -26.25
CA GLU A 16 8.90 -7.20 -25.84
C GLU A 16 7.74 -8.06 -25.31
N GLU A 17 6.84 -7.43 -24.57
CA GLU A 17 5.62 -8.10 -24.09
C GLU A 17 4.68 -8.48 -25.23
N LEU A 18 4.60 -7.63 -26.24
CA LEU A 18 3.79 -7.92 -27.44
C LEU A 18 4.36 -9.11 -28.22
N GLU A 19 5.70 -9.23 -28.33
CA GLU A 19 6.36 -10.38 -28.95
C GLU A 19 6.12 -11.67 -28.14
N THR A 20 6.18 -11.58 -26.82
CA THR A 20 5.89 -12.72 -25.96
C THR A 20 4.41 -13.12 -26.02
N LEU A 21 3.49 -12.14 -26.06
CA LEU A 21 2.05 -12.39 -26.24
C LEU A 21 1.75 -13.11 -27.55
N HIS A 22 2.52 -12.85 -28.63
CA HIS A 22 2.39 -13.57 -29.89
C HIS A 22 2.51 -15.09 -29.70
N LEU A 23 3.47 -15.54 -28.88
CA LEU A 23 3.66 -16.97 -28.58
C LEU A 23 2.44 -17.56 -27.85
N PHE A 24 1.80 -16.79 -26.98
CA PHE A 24 0.57 -17.20 -26.30
C PHE A 24 -0.62 -17.32 -27.26
N VAL A 25 -0.76 -16.36 -28.17
CA VAL A 25 -1.85 -16.37 -29.16
C VAL A 25 -1.65 -17.47 -30.21
N ALA A 26 -0.41 -17.77 -30.57
CA ALA A 26 -0.06 -18.87 -31.48
C ALA A 26 -0.17 -20.27 -30.82
N SER A 27 -0.20 -20.34 -29.50
CA SER A 27 -0.23 -21.61 -28.78
C SER A 27 -1.61 -22.27 -28.78
N PRO A 28 -1.76 -23.52 -29.23
CA PRO A 28 -3.04 -24.24 -29.18
C PRO A 28 -3.53 -24.52 -27.75
N ILE A 29 -2.65 -24.41 -26.74
CA ILE A 29 -3.00 -24.60 -25.33
C ILE A 29 -3.80 -23.39 -24.80
N PHE A 30 -3.45 -22.19 -25.23
CA PHE A 30 -4.08 -20.95 -24.78
C PHE A 30 -5.16 -20.44 -25.74
N ASN A 31 -5.12 -20.88 -26.99
CA ASN A 31 -6.02 -20.48 -28.08
C ASN A 31 -6.62 -21.75 -28.74
N ASP A 32 -7.56 -22.36 -28.05
CA ASP A 32 -8.16 -23.65 -28.41
C ASP A 32 -9.41 -23.54 -29.27
N THR A 33 -10.07 -22.38 -29.28
CA THR A 33 -11.42 -22.26 -29.86
C THR A 33 -11.40 -21.76 -31.32
N ARG A 34 -10.52 -20.85 -31.70
CA ARG A 34 -10.37 -20.30 -33.07
C ARG A 34 -8.94 -19.79 -33.30
N PRO A 35 -7.97 -20.69 -33.32
CA PRO A 35 -6.56 -20.30 -33.30
C PRO A 35 -6.21 -19.38 -34.50
N ASP A 36 -6.64 -19.73 -35.69
CA ASP A 36 -6.26 -19.00 -36.91
C ASP A 36 -6.88 -17.59 -36.98
N GLU A 37 -8.17 -17.47 -36.66
CA GLU A 37 -8.88 -16.18 -36.67
C GLU A 37 -8.33 -15.22 -35.62
N THR A 38 -8.03 -15.75 -34.43
CA THR A 38 -7.54 -14.96 -33.30
C THR A 38 -6.09 -14.52 -33.54
N LEU A 39 -5.25 -15.40 -34.08
CA LEU A 39 -3.88 -15.10 -34.44
C LEU A 39 -3.83 -14.06 -35.58
N ALA A 40 -4.64 -14.24 -36.65
CA ALA A 40 -4.71 -13.29 -37.75
C ALA A 40 -5.16 -11.89 -37.25
N LEU A 41 -6.12 -11.83 -36.35
CA LEU A 41 -6.56 -10.56 -35.76
C LEU A 41 -5.43 -9.92 -34.94
N PHE A 42 -4.71 -10.70 -34.11
CA PHE A 42 -3.60 -10.20 -33.32
C PHE A 42 -2.48 -9.63 -34.20
N GLU A 43 -2.06 -10.37 -35.25
CA GLU A 43 -1.05 -9.94 -36.22
C GLU A 43 -1.45 -8.66 -36.94
N TYR A 44 -2.73 -8.53 -37.26
CA TYR A 44 -3.25 -7.30 -37.87
C TYR A 44 -3.17 -6.12 -36.89
N LEU A 45 -3.59 -6.31 -35.64
CA LEU A 45 -3.54 -5.26 -34.61
C LEU A 45 -2.11 -4.83 -34.31
N LYS A 46 -1.16 -5.79 -34.25
CA LYS A 46 0.26 -5.54 -33.97
C LYS A 46 0.89 -4.52 -34.92
N LYS A 47 0.42 -4.45 -36.19
CA LYS A 47 0.92 -3.49 -37.21
C LYS A 47 0.64 -2.02 -36.83
N TYR A 48 -0.35 -1.77 -35.97
CA TYR A 48 -0.76 -0.43 -35.55
C TYR A 48 -0.28 -0.04 -34.17
N TYR A 49 0.51 -0.89 -33.54
CA TYR A 49 1.13 -0.57 -32.25
C TYR A 49 2.18 0.55 -32.42
N PRO A 50 2.33 1.49 -31.48
CA PRO A 50 1.63 1.59 -30.18
C PRO A 50 0.35 2.44 -30.20
N THR A 51 0.09 3.21 -31.24
CA THR A 51 -0.97 4.23 -31.23
C THR A 51 -2.37 3.67 -31.53
N PHE A 52 -2.45 2.61 -32.32
CA PHE A 52 -3.71 2.03 -32.82
C PHE A 52 -4.66 3.07 -33.43
N ASP A 53 -4.12 4.13 -34.00
CA ASP A 53 -4.88 5.24 -34.59
C ASP A 53 -4.90 5.18 -36.11
N ASP A 54 -5.75 4.32 -36.64
CA ASP A 54 -5.97 4.19 -38.07
C ASP A 54 -7.45 3.98 -38.41
N ARG A 55 -7.88 4.51 -39.55
CA ARG A 55 -9.22 4.28 -40.10
C ARG A 55 -9.50 2.81 -40.38
N ALA A 56 -8.47 2.02 -40.69
CA ALA A 56 -8.55 0.57 -40.86
C ALA A 56 -9.03 -0.17 -39.62
N LEU A 57 -8.87 0.42 -38.43
CA LEU A 57 -9.36 -0.10 -37.16
C LEU A 57 -10.80 0.28 -36.84
N HIS A 58 -11.53 0.94 -37.77
CA HIS A 58 -12.97 1.09 -37.62
C HIS A 58 -13.65 -0.28 -37.67
N ARG A 59 -14.71 -0.46 -36.87
CA ARG A 59 -15.39 -1.76 -36.69
C ARG A 59 -15.90 -2.33 -38.02
N ASP A 60 -16.48 -1.48 -38.86
CA ASP A 60 -17.05 -1.90 -40.14
C ASP A 60 -15.97 -2.30 -41.14
N ALA A 61 -14.90 -1.51 -41.24
CA ALA A 61 -13.76 -1.79 -42.12
C ALA A 61 -13.05 -3.08 -41.73
N ALA A 62 -12.72 -3.23 -40.42
CA ALA A 62 -12.08 -4.43 -39.93
C ALA A 62 -13.00 -5.65 -39.99
N GLY A 63 -14.30 -5.49 -39.71
CA GLY A 63 -15.27 -6.57 -39.85
C GLY A 63 -15.37 -7.10 -41.27
N ALA A 64 -15.47 -6.20 -42.27
CA ALA A 64 -15.51 -6.55 -43.68
C ALA A 64 -14.19 -7.20 -44.16
N HIS A 65 -13.04 -6.75 -43.60
CA HIS A 65 -11.72 -7.32 -43.91
C HIS A 65 -11.58 -8.77 -43.42
N PHE A 66 -11.92 -9.05 -42.16
CA PHE A 66 -11.71 -10.37 -41.57
C PHE A 66 -12.82 -11.37 -41.86
N PHE A 67 -14.07 -10.90 -42.00
CA PHE A 67 -15.24 -11.74 -42.14
C PHE A 67 -16.11 -11.35 -43.36
N PRO A 68 -15.54 -11.28 -44.57
CA PRO A 68 -16.25 -10.77 -45.73
C PRO A 68 -17.48 -11.62 -46.15
N ARG A 69 -17.52 -12.89 -45.71
CA ARG A 69 -18.63 -13.82 -46.03
C ARG A 69 -19.62 -14.00 -44.86
N ALA A 70 -19.40 -13.35 -43.74
CA ALA A 70 -20.29 -13.50 -42.58
C ALA A 70 -21.56 -12.65 -42.76
N ALA A 71 -22.70 -13.18 -42.38
CA ALA A 71 -23.97 -12.44 -42.38
C ALA A 71 -23.92 -11.20 -41.45
N ASN A 72 -23.09 -11.22 -40.40
CA ASN A 72 -22.80 -10.09 -39.51
C ASN A 72 -21.29 -10.00 -39.29
N PRO A 73 -20.52 -9.32 -40.14
CA PRO A 73 -19.07 -9.20 -40.02
C PRO A 73 -18.62 -8.52 -38.75
N VAL A 74 -19.34 -7.49 -38.29
CA VAL A 74 -19.02 -6.74 -37.07
C VAL A 74 -19.24 -7.62 -35.82
N GLY A 75 -20.30 -8.41 -35.81
CA GLY A 75 -20.56 -9.35 -34.69
C GLY A 75 -19.55 -10.49 -34.65
N ALA A 76 -19.07 -10.97 -35.80
CA ALA A 76 -18.01 -11.98 -35.88
C ALA A 76 -16.68 -11.41 -35.34
N LEU A 77 -16.30 -10.21 -35.79
CA LEU A 77 -15.13 -9.51 -35.29
C LEU A 77 -15.19 -9.31 -33.78
N GLN A 78 -16.35 -8.93 -33.24
CA GLN A 78 -16.50 -8.70 -31.80
C GLN A 78 -16.31 -9.98 -30.97
N ARG A 79 -16.76 -11.13 -31.45
CA ARG A 79 -16.50 -12.44 -30.81
C ARG A 79 -15.01 -12.77 -30.81
N THR A 80 -14.31 -12.59 -31.94
CA THR A 80 -12.87 -12.84 -32.03
C THR A 80 -12.07 -11.87 -31.15
N MET A 81 -12.47 -10.59 -31.07
CA MET A 81 -11.87 -9.62 -30.12
C MET A 81 -12.08 -10.02 -28.67
N THR A 82 -13.25 -10.56 -28.31
CA THR A 82 -13.52 -11.05 -26.94
C THR A 82 -12.64 -12.23 -26.60
N GLN A 83 -12.44 -13.16 -27.55
CA GLN A 83 -11.56 -14.30 -27.38
C GLN A 83 -10.09 -13.87 -27.23
N LEU A 84 -9.62 -12.97 -28.12
CA LEU A 84 -8.27 -12.42 -28.01
C LEU A 84 -8.07 -11.71 -26.67
N MET A 85 -9.05 -10.96 -26.18
CA MET A 85 -8.99 -10.34 -24.85
C MET A 85 -8.90 -11.36 -23.73
N ALA A 86 -9.57 -12.51 -23.84
CA ALA A 86 -9.43 -13.59 -22.86
C ALA A 86 -8.00 -14.16 -22.82
N ILE A 87 -7.37 -14.32 -24.00
CA ILE A 87 -5.95 -14.75 -24.10
C ILE A 87 -5.02 -13.68 -23.52
N VAL A 88 -5.22 -12.40 -23.85
CA VAL A 88 -4.45 -11.29 -23.29
C VAL A 88 -4.55 -11.26 -21.75
N ARG A 89 -5.74 -11.48 -21.19
CA ARG A 89 -5.90 -11.60 -19.73
C ARG A 89 -5.12 -12.78 -19.15
N LYS A 90 -5.19 -13.96 -19.78
CA LYS A 90 -4.38 -15.12 -19.37
C LYS A 90 -2.88 -14.79 -19.40
N PHE A 91 -2.41 -14.14 -20.46
CA PHE A 91 -1.02 -13.70 -20.60
C PHE A 91 -0.62 -12.70 -19.50
N VAL A 92 -1.40 -11.65 -19.32
CA VAL A 92 -1.13 -10.65 -18.26
C VAL A 92 -1.12 -11.31 -16.89
N THR A 93 -2.11 -12.17 -16.59
CA THR A 93 -2.14 -12.91 -15.33
C THR A 93 -0.91 -13.80 -15.17
N PHE A 94 -0.56 -14.57 -16.20
CA PHE A 94 0.64 -15.41 -16.21
C PHE A 94 1.90 -14.59 -15.97
N ARG A 95 2.08 -13.51 -16.74
CA ARG A 95 3.27 -12.65 -16.63
C ARG A 95 3.34 -11.93 -15.28
N TYR A 96 2.24 -11.38 -14.77
CA TYR A 96 2.22 -10.73 -13.46
C TYR A 96 2.30 -11.70 -12.28
N THR A 97 1.85 -12.93 -12.43
CA THR A 97 2.03 -13.98 -11.43
C THR A 97 3.48 -14.49 -11.43
N MET A 98 4.11 -14.56 -12.63
CA MET A 98 5.48 -15.03 -12.81
C MET A 98 6.56 -13.94 -12.59
N LEU A 99 6.24 -12.67 -12.88
CA LEU A 99 7.23 -11.56 -12.86
C LEU A 99 7.07 -10.62 -11.66
N ARG A 100 6.17 -10.93 -10.73
CA ARG A 100 5.93 -10.02 -9.60
C ARG A 100 7.15 -9.79 -8.71
N ASP A 101 8.21 -10.59 -8.91
CA ASP A 101 9.46 -10.44 -8.19
C ASP A 101 10.66 -10.77 -9.09
N ALA A 102 11.21 -9.80 -9.79
CA ALA A 102 12.51 -9.96 -10.44
C ALA A 102 13.65 -10.20 -9.42
N HIS A 103 13.40 -9.97 -8.12
CA HIS A 103 14.24 -10.38 -6.99
C HIS A 103 13.72 -11.62 -6.24
N ALA A 104 12.54 -12.13 -6.61
CA ALA A 104 12.02 -13.43 -6.20
C ALA A 104 11.99 -14.41 -7.38
N ALA A 105 12.65 -14.10 -8.49
CA ALA A 105 12.60 -14.91 -9.71
C ALA A 105 13.04 -16.36 -9.46
N GLU A 106 14.08 -16.59 -8.67
CA GLU A 106 14.52 -17.93 -8.30
C GLU A 106 13.46 -18.68 -7.46
N GLY A 107 12.80 -17.99 -6.53
CA GLY A 107 11.73 -18.59 -5.72
C GLY A 107 10.42 -18.80 -6.49
N ALA A 108 10.09 -17.93 -7.46
CA ALA A 108 8.87 -18.04 -8.25
C ALA A 108 8.96 -19.11 -9.35
N GLU A 109 10.09 -19.25 -10.02
CA GLU A 109 10.36 -20.35 -10.95
C GLU A 109 10.27 -21.70 -10.25
N LEU A 110 10.87 -21.78 -9.08
CA LEU A 110 10.86 -22.98 -8.27
C LEU A 110 9.47 -23.33 -7.75
N LEU A 111 8.68 -22.34 -7.27
CA LEU A 111 7.29 -22.54 -6.87
C LEU A 111 6.46 -23.06 -8.05
N HIS A 112 6.70 -22.55 -9.26
CA HIS A 112 6.05 -23.00 -10.48
C HIS A 112 6.41 -24.43 -10.84
N ASP A 113 7.70 -24.78 -10.81
CA ASP A 113 8.17 -26.14 -11.10
C ASP A 113 7.60 -27.15 -10.11
N ILE A 114 7.49 -26.77 -8.83
CA ILE A 114 6.89 -27.61 -7.80
C ILE A 114 5.40 -27.76 -8.02
N GLN A 115 4.67 -26.68 -8.33
CA GLN A 115 3.23 -26.75 -8.64
C GLN A 115 2.96 -27.62 -9.86
N GLN A 116 3.81 -27.54 -10.90
CA GLN A 116 3.72 -28.44 -12.06
C GLN A 116 3.96 -29.89 -11.67
N GLN A 117 4.98 -30.16 -10.85
CA GLN A 117 5.28 -31.51 -10.40
C GLN A 117 4.19 -32.10 -9.52
N ILE A 118 3.64 -31.30 -8.59
CA ILE A 118 2.48 -31.69 -7.77
C ILE A 118 1.26 -31.98 -8.66
N ALA A 119 1.00 -31.15 -9.67
CA ALA A 119 -0.11 -31.36 -10.60
C ALA A 119 0.06 -32.65 -11.43
N LEU A 120 1.30 -32.93 -11.90
CA LEU A 120 1.62 -34.17 -12.59
C LEU A 120 1.44 -35.39 -11.69
N MET A 121 1.90 -35.33 -10.46
CA MET A 121 1.75 -36.42 -9.49
C MET A 121 0.27 -36.68 -9.16
N ARG A 122 -0.54 -35.64 -8.96
CA ARG A 122 -1.99 -35.77 -8.77
C ARG A 122 -2.65 -36.40 -9.99
N PHE A 123 -2.31 -35.94 -11.18
CA PHE A 123 -2.85 -36.49 -12.44
C PHE A 123 -2.54 -37.97 -12.59
N TYR A 124 -1.29 -38.39 -12.34
CA TYR A 124 -0.95 -39.80 -12.40
C TYR A 124 -1.63 -40.60 -11.29
N GLY A 125 -1.65 -40.11 -10.07
CA GLY A 125 -2.32 -40.74 -8.93
C GLY A 125 -3.83 -40.96 -9.17
N GLU A 126 -4.54 -39.99 -9.76
CA GLU A 126 -5.97 -40.11 -10.12
C GLU A 126 -6.21 -41.12 -11.25
N ARG A 127 -5.41 -41.06 -12.32
CA ARG A 127 -5.54 -41.97 -13.47
C ARG A 127 -5.31 -43.42 -13.09
N MET A 128 -4.39 -43.66 -12.16
CA MET A 128 -4.07 -45.01 -11.74
C MET A 128 -5.08 -45.59 -10.75
N ARG A 129 -5.82 -44.78 -9.97
CA ARG A 129 -6.95 -45.25 -9.16
C ARG A 129 -8.09 -45.83 -10.00
N HIS A 130 -8.24 -45.35 -11.22
CA HIS A 130 -9.36 -45.70 -12.11
C HIS A 130 -8.98 -46.76 -13.16
N GLN A 131 -7.73 -47.31 -13.14
CA GLN A 131 -7.42 -48.46 -13.97
C GLN A 131 -8.01 -49.69 -13.34
N PRO A 132 -8.90 -50.42 -14.02
CA PRO A 132 -9.45 -51.67 -13.52
C PRO A 132 -8.28 -52.65 -13.31
N SER A 133 -8.24 -53.29 -12.14
CA SER A 133 -7.31 -54.40 -11.87
C SER A 133 -7.37 -55.39 -13.02
N PRO A 134 -6.25 -55.81 -13.61
CA PRO A 134 -6.25 -56.79 -14.70
C PRO A 134 -6.89 -58.07 -14.21
N PRO A 135 -7.74 -58.72 -15.03
CA PRO A 135 -8.42 -59.96 -14.63
C PRO A 135 -7.37 -61.02 -14.28
N ALA A 136 -7.61 -61.72 -13.20
CA ALA A 136 -6.73 -62.73 -12.61
C ALA A 136 -6.67 -64.04 -13.46
N THR A 137 -6.22 -63.92 -14.72
CA THR A 137 -6.08 -65.07 -15.61
C THR A 137 -4.70 -65.02 -16.31
N SER A 138 -3.72 -65.47 -15.62
CA SER A 138 -2.48 -66.18 -16.02
C SER A 138 -1.35 -65.96 -15.01
N THR A 139 -0.94 -67.01 -14.39
CA THR A 139 -0.13 -67.05 -13.17
C THR A 139 1.34 -66.63 -13.31
N ASN A 140 1.87 -66.28 -14.49
CA ASN A 140 3.26 -65.87 -14.67
C ASN A 140 3.44 -64.47 -15.30
N GLU A 141 2.55 -64.00 -16.16
CA GLU A 141 2.69 -62.68 -16.76
C GLU A 141 2.03 -61.58 -15.91
N ALA A 142 0.94 -61.90 -15.18
CA ALA A 142 0.27 -60.94 -14.28
C ALA A 142 1.17 -60.56 -13.09
N GLY A 143 1.92 -61.51 -12.55
CA GLY A 143 2.89 -61.26 -11.48
C GLY A 143 4.11 -60.42 -11.93
N ARG A 144 4.50 -60.48 -13.21
CA ARG A 144 5.55 -59.59 -13.78
C ARG A 144 5.01 -58.20 -14.11
N LYS A 145 3.76 -58.06 -14.58
CA LYS A 145 3.11 -56.78 -14.85
C LYS A 145 2.74 -56.05 -13.55
N GLY A 146 2.26 -56.79 -12.53
CA GLY A 146 2.02 -56.21 -11.19
C GLY A 146 3.29 -55.67 -10.55
N ARG A 147 4.38 -56.45 -10.51
CA ARG A 147 5.66 -55.99 -9.99
C ARG A 147 6.28 -54.84 -10.81
N ARG A 148 6.04 -54.75 -12.12
CA ARG A 148 6.48 -53.60 -12.92
C ARG A 148 5.70 -52.36 -12.59
N ALA A 149 4.38 -52.45 -12.33
CA ALA A 149 3.56 -51.34 -11.91
C ALA A 149 3.97 -50.88 -10.50
N GLU A 150 4.13 -51.81 -9.54
CA GLU A 150 4.61 -51.50 -8.18
C GLU A 150 5.98 -50.82 -8.20
N ASN A 151 6.95 -51.35 -8.95
CA ASN A 151 8.28 -50.71 -9.09
C ASN A 151 8.23 -49.36 -9.79
N PHE A 152 7.32 -49.16 -10.72
CA PHE A 152 7.12 -47.84 -11.36
C PHE A 152 6.56 -46.82 -10.35
N PHE A 153 5.59 -47.22 -9.53
CA PHE A 153 5.05 -46.38 -8.48
C PHE A 153 6.05 -46.07 -7.40
N GLU A 154 6.83 -47.06 -6.96
CA GLU A 154 7.87 -46.90 -5.97
C GLU A 154 8.95 -45.92 -6.47
N ASN A 155 9.35 -46.04 -7.75
CA ASN A 155 10.27 -45.11 -8.38
C ASN A 155 9.69 -43.70 -8.52
N LEU A 156 8.41 -43.58 -8.90
CA LEU A 156 7.71 -42.28 -9.01
C LEU A 156 7.59 -41.62 -7.63
N ASN A 157 7.23 -42.40 -6.61
CA ASN A 157 7.13 -41.95 -5.23
C ASN A 157 8.50 -41.49 -4.68
N ASN A 158 9.55 -42.28 -4.93
CA ASN A 158 10.92 -41.94 -4.53
C ASN A 158 11.44 -40.70 -5.28
N GLN A 159 11.10 -40.52 -6.53
CA GLN A 159 11.45 -39.32 -7.30
C GLN A 159 10.67 -38.09 -6.78
N ALA A 160 9.38 -38.25 -6.48
CA ALA A 160 8.56 -37.21 -5.87
C ALA A 160 9.11 -36.80 -4.49
N ARG A 161 9.43 -37.75 -3.63
CA ARG A 161 10.09 -37.49 -2.34
C ARG A 161 11.39 -36.72 -2.49
N ARG A 162 12.30 -37.16 -3.37
CA ARG A 162 13.58 -36.48 -3.61
C ARG A 162 13.36 -35.04 -4.10
N THR A 163 12.40 -34.85 -5.00
CA THR A 163 12.06 -33.49 -5.48
C THR A 163 11.53 -32.62 -4.36
N LEU A 164 10.60 -33.15 -3.54
CA LEU A 164 10.05 -32.42 -2.39
C LEU A 164 11.12 -32.17 -1.32
N ASP A 165 12.03 -33.11 -1.05
CA ASP A 165 13.14 -32.92 -0.13
C ASP A 165 14.14 -31.90 -0.64
N ASN A 166 14.47 -31.90 -1.92
CA ASN A 166 15.30 -30.86 -2.54
C ASN A 166 14.63 -29.49 -2.48
N CYS A 167 13.29 -29.43 -2.60
CA CYS A 167 12.53 -28.20 -2.46
C CYS A 167 12.50 -27.66 -1.03
N LEU A 168 12.71 -28.51 -0.02
CA LEU A 168 12.76 -28.11 1.38
C LEU A 168 14.15 -27.62 1.83
N ASP A 169 15.20 -27.88 1.05
CA ASP A 169 16.57 -27.45 1.36
C ASP A 169 16.83 -25.97 1.04
N PHE A 170 15.79 -25.14 1.21
CA PHE A 170 15.89 -23.69 1.09
C PHE A 170 16.26 -23.05 2.41
N SER A 171 17.46 -23.28 2.90
CA SER A 171 18.03 -22.60 4.05
C SER A 171 18.02 -21.06 3.91
N HIS A 172 17.97 -20.55 2.67
CA HIS A 172 17.90 -19.11 2.40
C HIS A 172 16.52 -18.49 2.65
N PHE A 173 15.44 -19.25 2.59
CA PHE A 173 14.07 -18.74 2.82
C PHE A 173 13.65 -18.74 4.29
N ASP A 174 14.23 -19.61 5.14
CA ASP A 174 13.96 -19.62 6.58
C ASP A 174 14.39 -18.30 7.27
N GLU A 175 15.35 -17.60 6.68
CA GLU A 175 15.83 -16.31 7.22
C GLU A 175 14.81 -15.18 7.08
N TYR A 176 13.76 -15.30 6.26
CA TYR A 176 12.88 -14.19 5.91
C TYR A 176 11.49 -14.22 6.56
N GLY A 177 11.09 -15.28 7.27
CA GLY A 177 9.82 -15.35 7.98
C GLY A 177 8.59 -14.95 7.14
N PHE A 178 8.61 -15.27 5.84
CA PHE A 178 7.52 -14.91 4.92
C PHE A 178 6.28 -15.77 5.13
N ALA A 179 5.12 -15.14 5.15
CA ALA A 179 3.86 -15.86 5.10
C ALA A 179 3.79 -16.80 3.88
N ASP A 180 4.23 -16.33 2.71
CA ASP A 180 4.22 -17.12 1.48
C ASP A 180 5.16 -18.34 1.54
N PHE A 181 6.31 -18.22 2.21
CA PHE A 181 7.21 -19.34 2.48
C PHE A 181 6.53 -20.41 3.35
N HIS A 182 5.87 -20.01 4.44
CA HIS A 182 5.15 -20.94 5.30
C HIS A 182 3.95 -21.59 4.59
N ASN A 183 3.24 -20.85 3.75
CA ASN A 183 2.18 -21.41 2.90
C ASN A 183 2.73 -22.47 1.95
N PHE A 184 3.89 -22.20 1.35
CA PHE A 184 4.57 -23.13 0.48
C PHE A 184 5.01 -24.41 1.23
N ARG A 185 5.69 -24.25 2.37
CA ARG A 185 6.11 -25.38 3.23
C ARG A 185 4.92 -26.23 3.66
N TYR A 186 3.83 -25.58 4.06
CA TYR A 186 2.56 -26.25 4.37
C TYR A 186 2.07 -27.14 3.23
N MET A 187 2.03 -26.63 2.00
CA MET A 187 1.59 -27.41 0.84
C MET A 187 2.53 -28.62 0.59
N VAL A 188 3.82 -28.41 0.67
CA VAL A 188 4.82 -29.48 0.46
C VAL A 188 4.70 -30.57 1.53
N GLU A 189 4.62 -30.19 2.81
CA GLU A 189 4.51 -31.17 3.90
C GLU A 189 3.17 -31.94 3.85
N GLN A 190 2.09 -31.28 3.42
CA GLN A 190 0.81 -31.98 3.16
C GLN A 190 0.92 -33.01 2.06
N GLU A 191 1.57 -32.69 0.93
CA GLU A 191 1.75 -33.66 -0.15
C GLU A 191 2.66 -34.81 0.29
N LYS A 192 3.72 -34.56 1.07
CA LYS A 192 4.55 -35.60 1.68
C LYS A 192 3.72 -36.53 2.57
N ALA A 193 2.93 -36.00 3.48
CA ALA A 193 2.07 -36.77 4.35
C ALA A 193 1.10 -37.65 3.54
N PHE A 194 0.53 -37.11 2.46
CA PHE A 194 -0.34 -37.84 1.55
C PHE A 194 0.39 -39.01 0.87
N PHE A 195 1.61 -38.80 0.35
CA PHE A 195 2.40 -39.88 -0.30
C PHE A 195 2.85 -40.97 0.70
N GLU A 196 3.19 -40.60 1.93
CA GLU A 196 3.60 -41.56 2.97
C GLU A 196 2.46 -42.47 3.42
N GLN A 197 1.24 -41.93 3.53
CA GLN A 197 0.04 -42.76 3.79
C GLN A 197 -0.20 -43.81 2.72
N TRP A 198 0.20 -43.55 1.47
CA TRP A 198 0.05 -44.48 0.36
C TRP A 198 1.13 -45.57 0.34
N SER A 199 2.35 -45.28 0.82
CA SER A 199 3.48 -46.21 0.84
C SER A 199 3.48 -47.18 2.03
N SER A 200 2.46 -47.13 2.88
CA SER A 200 2.34 -47.91 4.11
C SER A 200 3.47 -47.70 5.14
N GLU A 201 4.26 -46.63 4.97
CA GLU A 201 5.29 -46.25 5.93
C GLU A 201 4.69 -45.47 7.11
N ARG A 202 5.13 -45.82 8.34
CA ARG A 202 4.68 -45.14 9.58
C ARG A 202 5.38 -43.78 9.78
N GLY A 203 5.43 -42.94 8.75
CA GLY A 203 6.11 -41.65 8.78
C GLY A 203 5.19 -40.43 8.66
N GLY A 204 3.92 -40.60 8.25
CA GLY A 204 2.99 -39.55 7.90
C GLY A 204 2.67 -38.57 9.03
N ASP A 205 2.79 -38.98 10.29
CA ASP A 205 2.49 -38.14 11.45
C ASP A 205 3.46 -36.96 11.59
N LYS A 206 4.73 -37.12 11.23
CA LYS A 206 5.75 -36.06 11.33
C LYS A 206 5.53 -34.96 10.28
N ASN A 207 5.22 -35.36 9.06
CA ASN A 207 4.97 -34.40 7.98
C ASN A 207 3.64 -33.66 8.18
N LEU A 208 2.63 -34.33 8.74
CA LEU A 208 1.36 -33.69 9.09
C LEU A 208 1.55 -32.67 10.22
N LEU A 209 2.37 -32.97 11.23
CA LEU A 209 2.70 -32.02 12.29
C LEU A 209 3.44 -30.80 11.71
N ALA A 210 4.48 -31.01 10.88
CA ALA A 210 5.21 -29.95 10.22
C ALA A 210 4.30 -29.08 9.32
N ALA A 211 3.37 -29.72 8.58
CA ALA A 211 2.36 -29.00 7.80
C ALA A 211 1.50 -28.10 8.69
N THR A 212 1.05 -28.59 9.84
CA THR A 212 0.24 -27.80 10.79
C THR A 212 1.03 -26.59 11.31
N GLU A 213 2.30 -26.78 11.73
CA GLU A 213 3.16 -25.69 12.22
C GLU A 213 3.40 -24.61 11.15
N HIS A 214 3.61 -25.01 9.91
CA HIS A 214 3.74 -24.05 8.81
C HIS A 214 2.43 -23.35 8.45
N PHE A 215 1.31 -24.05 8.52
CA PHE A 215 -0.02 -23.42 8.34
C PHE A 215 -0.30 -22.38 9.43
N ASP A 216 -0.01 -22.71 10.68
CA ASP A 216 -0.18 -21.78 11.79
C ASP A 216 0.70 -20.54 11.62
N SER A 217 1.95 -20.70 11.23
CA SER A 217 2.87 -19.58 10.94
C SER A 217 2.36 -18.72 9.79
N TYR A 218 1.92 -19.33 8.69
CA TYR A 218 1.30 -18.61 7.55
C TYR A 218 0.06 -17.84 7.98
N TYR A 219 -0.85 -18.50 8.69
CA TYR A 219 -2.06 -17.88 9.19
C TYR A 219 -1.78 -16.69 10.11
N LEU A 220 -0.89 -16.87 11.08
CA LEU A 220 -0.54 -15.84 12.05
C LEU A 220 0.11 -14.63 11.40
N LEU A 221 1.13 -14.83 10.55
CA LEU A 221 1.81 -13.73 9.86
C LEU A 221 0.83 -12.94 8.98
N THR A 222 -0.02 -13.63 8.22
CA THR A 222 -1.04 -13.00 7.38
C THR A 222 -2.08 -12.25 8.20
N LYS A 223 -2.60 -12.89 9.26
CA LYS A 223 -3.63 -12.32 10.13
C LYS A 223 -3.13 -11.08 10.87
N LEU A 224 -1.90 -11.13 11.39
CA LEU A 224 -1.29 -10.03 12.12
C LEU A 224 -0.96 -8.85 11.20
N ASP A 225 -0.39 -9.10 10.00
CA ASP A 225 -0.14 -8.05 9.01
C ASP A 225 -1.43 -7.33 8.63
N GLN A 226 -2.50 -8.09 8.31
CA GLN A 226 -3.80 -7.51 7.98
C GLN A 226 -4.39 -6.71 9.14
N MET A 227 -4.29 -7.22 10.37
CA MET A 227 -4.84 -6.53 11.54
C MET A 227 -4.06 -5.26 11.87
N CYS A 228 -2.73 -5.27 11.79
CA CYS A 228 -1.92 -4.07 11.95
C CYS A 228 -2.32 -2.99 10.93
N ARG A 229 -2.55 -3.35 9.68
CA ARG A 229 -3.02 -2.42 8.64
C ARG A 229 -4.41 -1.88 8.95
N LEU A 230 -5.36 -2.74 9.33
CA LEU A 230 -6.72 -2.31 9.66
C LEU A 230 -6.76 -1.35 10.85
N VAL A 231 -6.02 -1.66 11.92
CA VAL A 231 -5.91 -0.78 13.09
C VAL A 231 -5.23 0.54 12.71
N HIS A 232 -4.17 0.49 11.91
CA HIS A 232 -3.50 1.68 11.39
C HIS A 232 -4.46 2.56 10.58
N TYR A 233 -5.17 2.00 9.59
CA TYR A 233 -6.13 2.75 8.77
C TYR A 233 -7.29 3.29 9.60
N GLN A 234 -7.81 2.52 10.56
CA GLN A 234 -8.86 3.01 11.46
C GLN A 234 -8.41 4.24 12.24
N ARG A 235 -7.17 4.24 12.75
CA ARG A 235 -6.62 5.42 13.47
C ARG A 235 -6.35 6.61 12.56
N MET A 236 -5.85 6.36 11.35
CA MET A 236 -5.47 7.42 10.42
C MET A 236 -6.65 8.05 9.69
N SER A 237 -7.62 7.23 9.30
CA SER A 237 -8.67 7.61 8.36
C SER A 237 -10.08 7.38 8.88
N GLU A 238 -10.24 6.85 10.11
CA GLU A 238 -11.54 6.46 10.65
C GLU A 238 -12.31 5.60 9.63
N LEU A 239 -11.62 4.56 9.10
CA LEU A 239 -12.08 3.68 8.03
C LEU A 239 -13.51 3.16 8.25
N TYR A 240 -13.84 2.88 9.50
CA TYR A 240 -15.16 2.42 9.92
C TYR A 240 -15.78 3.42 10.88
N GLU A 241 -16.94 3.96 10.53
CA GLU A 241 -17.70 4.87 11.39
C GLU A 241 -18.21 4.15 12.65
N ALA A 242 -18.04 4.78 13.80
CA ALA A 242 -18.47 4.24 15.07
C ALA A 242 -19.97 3.93 15.09
N GLY A 243 -20.36 2.74 15.57
CA GLY A 243 -21.75 2.29 15.62
C GLY A 243 -22.24 1.56 14.37
N THR A 244 -21.43 1.47 13.29
CA THR A 244 -21.78 0.69 12.11
C THR A 244 -21.54 -0.82 12.32
N PRO A 245 -22.20 -1.71 11.57
CA PRO A 245 -21.94 -3.15 11.59
C PRO A 245 -20.48 -3.48 11.21
N GLU A 246 -19.89 -2.71 10.30
CA GLU A 246 -18.50 -2.83 9.87
C GLU A 246 -17.54 -2.53 11.02
N HIS A 247 -17.78 -1.46 11.76
CA HIS A 247 -17.00 -1.11 12.94
C HIS A 247 -17.11 -2.18 14.02
N THR A 248 -18.30 -2.71 14.27
CA THR A 248 -18.51 -3.80 15.23
C THR A 248 -17.73 -5.05 14.82
N ARG A 249 -17.75 -5.42 13.54
CA ARG A 249 -16.96 -6.56 13.02
C ARG A 249 -15.46 -6.31 13.12
N PHE A 250 -15.01 -5.09 12.85
CA PHE A 250 -13.61 -4.71 13.01
C PHE A 250 -13.16 -4.88 14.46
N LEU A 251 -13.92 -4.37 15.44
CA LEU A 251 -13.60 -4.50 16.86
C LEU A 251 -13.54 -5.97 17.29
N ALA A 252 -14.53 -6.80 16.91
CA ALA A 252 -14.54 -8.21 17.23
C ALA A 252 -13.32 -8.95 16.65
N ASN A 253 -12.92 -8.64 15.41
CA ASN A 253 -11.70 -9.20 14.80
C ASN A 253 -10.43 -8.74 15.51
N ARG A 254 -10.33 -7.46 15.88
CA ARG A 254 -9.21 -6.90 16.64
C ARG A 254 -9.07 -7.62 17.98
N ASP A 255 -10.14 -7.72 18.73
CA ASP A 255 -10.14 -8.31 20.07
C ASP A 255 -9.80 -9.80 20.03
N THR A 256 -10.33 -10.53 19.04
CA THR A 256 -9.95 -11.93 18.77
C THR A 256 -8.45 -12.05 18.46
N THR A 257 -7.91 -11.16 17.61
CA THR A 257 -6.49 -11.20 17.26
C THR A 257 -5.60 -10.87 18.46
N LEU A 258 -5.97 -9.89 19.29
CA LEU A 258 -5.27 -9.58 20.53
C LEU A 258 -5.31 -10.75 21.53
N HIS A 259 -6.42 -11.50 21.57
CA HIS A 259 -6.50 -12.71 22.38
C HIS A 259 -5.52 -13.79 21.89
N ILE A 260 -5.43 -14.00 20.59
CA ILE A 260 -4.43 -14.90 19.97
C ILE A 260 -3.01 -14.47 20.36
N VAL A 261 -2.68 -13.18 20.23
CA VAL A 261 -1.36 -12.63 20.58
C VAL A 261 -1.01 -12.93 22.05
N ARG A 262 -1.95 -12.73 22.97
CA ARG A 262 -1.74 -13.03 24.39
C ARG A 262 -1.49 -14.54 24.63
N ALA A 263 -2.26 -15.41 23.96
CA ALA A 263 -2.07 -16.85 24.04
C ALA A 263 -0.71 -17.30 23.49
N LEU A 264 -0.27 -16.72 22.37
CA LEU A 264 1.06 -16.98 21.79
C LEU A 264 2.20 -16.59 22.75
N ARG A 265 2.07 -15.44 23.40
CA ARG A 265 3.05 -14.99 24.42
C ARG A 265 3.11 -15.95 25.61
N ALA A 266 1.94 -16.36 26.12
CA ALA A 266 1.85 -17.26 27.28
C ALA A 266 2.44 -18.65 27.01
N ASN A 267 2.36 -19.14 25.75
CA ASN A 267 2.80 -20.49 25.38
C ASN A 267 4.20 -20.53 24.75
N GLY A 268 4.93 -19.43 24.70
CA GLY A 268 6.30 -19.40 24.16
C GLY A 268 6.40 -19.53 22.63
N PHE A 269 5.30 -19.39 21.89
CA PHE A 269 5.28 -19.44 20.41
C PHE A 269 5.91 -18.24 19.71
N LEU A 270 6.36 -17.23 20.46
CA LEU A 270 7.02 -16.03 19.92
C LEU A 270 8.51 -16.23 19.57
N GLN A 271 8.94 -17.46 19.35
CA GLN A 271 10.33 -17.73 18.93
C GLN A 271 10.63 -17.23 17.51
N GLN A 272 9.60 -17.04 16.68
CA GLN A 272 9.78 -16.48 15.34
C GLN A 272 9.82 -14.95 15.42
N PRO A 273 10.95 -14.30 15.06
CA PRO A 273 11.09 -12.85 15.19
C PRO A 273 10.05 -12.06 14.39
N ALA A 274 9.63 -12.57 13.24
CA ALA A 274 8.59 -11.93 12.41
C ALA A 274 7.23 -11.86 13.12
N ILE A 275 6.80 -12.95 13.76
CA ILE A 275 5.54 -13.00 14.52
C ILE A 275 5.65 -12.07 15.74
N ALA A 276 6.77 -12.12 16.45
CA ALA A 276 7.01 -11.24 17.60
C ALA A 276 6.95 -9.75 17.22
N LEU A 277 7.55 -9.36 16.10
CA LEU A 277 7.48 -7.99 15.56
C LEU A 277 6.05 -7.54 15.30
N TYR A 278 5.23 -8.35 14.60
CA TYR A 278 3.84 -8.01 14.35
C TYR A 278 3.00 -7.95 15.64
N CYS A 279 3.24 -8.84 16.59
CA CYS A 279 2.57 -8.82 17.90
C CYS A 279 2.88 -7.52 18.66
N THR A 280 4.15 -7.13 18.73
CA THR A 280 4.57 -5.88 19.39
C THR A 280 4.01 -4.66 18.68
N LEU A 281 4.01 -4.65 17.33
CA LEU A 281 3.40 -3.57 16.57
C LEU A 281 1.89 -3.48 16.80
N LEU A 282 1.18 -4.60 16.85
CA LEU A 282 -0.27 -4.60 17.08
C LEU A 282 -0.60 -4.09 18.47
N ASP A 283 0.13 -4.52 19.50
CA ASP A 283 -0.03 -4.02 20.87
C ASP A 283 0.23 -2.50 20.92
N PHE A 284 1.30 -2.03 20.28
CA PHE A 284 1.60 -0.61 20.15
C PHE A 284 0.46 0.16 19.48
N LEU A 285 -0.02 -0.32 18.32
CA LEU A 285 -1.09 0.34 17.57
C LEU A 285 -2.44 0.37 18.31
N THR A 286 -2.66 -0.54 19.26
CA THR A 286 -3.90 -0.63 20.05
C THR A 286 -3.79 -0.03 21.44
N GLN A 287 -2.60 0.42 21.85
CA GLN A 287 -2.36 0.95 23.19
C GLN A 287 -2.92 2.36 23.35
N ASP A 288 -3.67 2.58 24.41
CA ASP A 288 -4.23 3.88 24.79
C ASP A 288 -3.34 4.61 25.83
N ASP A 289 -2.60 3.88 26.65
CA ASP A 289 -1.64 4.49 27.58
C ASP A 289 -0.41 5.02 26.84
N PRO A 290 -0.14 6.34 26.90
CA PRO A 290 0.99 6.97 26.22
C PRO A 290 2.35 6.39 26.61
N ALA A 291 2.57 6.14 27.91
CA ALA A 291 3.86 5.65 28.39
C ALA A 291 4.15 4.22 27.90
N GLU A 292 3.13 3.37 27.91
CA GLU A 292 3.25 2.01 27.40
C GLU A 292 3.39 1.99 25.88
N ALA A 293 2.70 2.88 25.16
CA ALA A 293 2.90 3.03 23.72
C ALA A 293 4.33 3.45 23.37
N ASP A 294 4.93 4.37 24.14
CA ASP A 294 6.31 4.78 23.95
C ASP A 294 7.28 3.61 24.18
N ARG A 295 7.09 2.83 25.25
CA ARG A 295 7.88 1.64 25.55
C ARG A 295 7.80 0.59 24.44
N LEU A 296 6.59 0.28 23.96
CA LEU A 296 6.37 -0.69 22.89
C LEU A 296 6.99 -0.23 21.57
N SER A 297 6.97 1.07 21.30
CA SER A 297 7.63 1.63 20.11
C SER A 297 9.15 1.45 20.16
N ASP A 298 9.78 1.73 21.30
CA ASP A 298 11.22 1.54 21.48
C ASP A 298 11.60 0.05 21.39
N GLU A 299 10.79 -0.83 21.99
CA GLU A 299 10.95 -2.28 21.89
C GLU A 299 10.84 -2.75 20.44
N PHE A 300 9.86 -2.25 19.67
CA PHE A 300 9.68 -2.61 18.27
C PHE A 300 10.87 -2.19 17.40
N GLU A 301 11.36 -0.97 17.54
CA GLU A 301 12.54 -0.49 16.78
C GLU A 301 13.78 -1.33 17.12
N LYS A 302 14.01 -1.61 18.40
CA LYS A 302 15.10 -2.47 18.86
C LYS A 302 15.00 -3.88 18.27
N MET A 303 13.82 -4.47 18.25
CA MET A 303 13.60 -5.79 17.66
C MET A 303 13.88 -5.81 16.15
N LEU A 304 13.54 -4.74 15.41
CA LEU A 304 13.87 -4.61 14.00
C LEU A 304 15.38 -4.50 13.74
N GLU A 305 16.10 -3.78 14.61
CA GLU A 305 17.56 -3.64 14.52
C GLU A 305 18.29 -4.96 14.84
N GLU A 306 17.82 -5.68 15.85
CA GLU A 306 18.38 -6.98 16.25
C GLU A 306 18.05 -8.10 15.26
N ASN A 307 16.97 -7.98 14.49
CA ASN A 307 16.50 -8.99 13.54
C ASN A 307 16.31 -8.43 12.13
N PRO A 308 17.37 -7.92 11.48
CA PRO A 308 17.25 -7.23 10.19
C PRO A 308 16.77 -8.13 9.05
N ARG A 309 16.86 -9.46 9.23
CA ARG A 309 16.42 -10.48 8.26
C ARG A 309 15.07 -11.11 8.58
N ALA A 310 14.44 -10.76 9.71
CA ALA A 310 13.16 -11.36 10.11
C ALA A 310 12.03 -11.07 9.09
N LEU A 311 12.11 -9.96 8.38
CA LEU A 311 11.14 -9.55 7.36
C LEU A 311 11.86 -8.96 6.14
N PRO A 312 11.26 -9.08 4.94
CA PRO A 312 11.76 -8.39 3.75
C PRO A 312 11.87 -6.89 3.95
N LEU A 313 12.84 -6.26 3.32
CA LEU A 313 13.06 -4.82 3.43
C LEU A 313 11.79 -3.99 3.09
N VAL A 314 11.02 -4.43 2.08
CA VAL A 314 9.75 -3.79 1.71
C VAL A 314 8.73 -3.85 2.86
N ARG A 315 8.64 -4.98 3.56
CA ARG A 315 7.76 -5.15 4.73
C ARG A 315 8.26 -4.33 5.92
N GLN A 316 9.54 -4.35 6.22
CA GLN A 316 10.11 -3.51 7.27
C GLN A 316 9.83 -2.02 7.03
N ARG A 317 9.96 -1.56 5.78
CA ARG A 317 9.61 -0.18 5.38
C ARG A 317 8.12 0.11 5.63
N ALA A 318 7.23 -0.82 5.29
CA ALA A 318 5.79 -0.67 5.53
C ALA A 318 5.46 -0.58 7.03
N LEU A 319 6.07 -1.42 7.86
CA LEU A 319 5.89 -1.38 9.33
C LEU A 319 6.40 -0.06 9.92
N ARG A 320 7.57 0.43 9.47
CA ARG A 320 8.08 1.74 9.88
C ARG A 320 7.20 2.90 9.43
N VAL A 321 6.47 2.78 8.31
CA VAL A 321 5.46 3.78 7.92
C VAL A 321 4.29 3.78 8.91
N MET A 322 3.82 2.61 9.35
CA MET A 322 2.76 2.52 10.37
C MET A 322 3.20 3.15 11.69
N LEU A 323 4.43 2.85 12.13
CA LEU A 323 5.02 3.44 13.33
C LEU A 323 5.13 4.96 13.21
N ARG A 324 5.70 5.46 12.09
CA ARG A 324 5.91 6.90 11.88
C ARG A 324 4.63 7.70 11.81
N SER A 325 3.57 7.16 11.21
CA SER A 325 2.28 7.85 11.14
C SER A 325 1.59 7.98 12.50
N PHE A 326 1.97 7.15 13.47
CA PHE A 326 1.52 7.25 14.85
C PHE A 326 2.03 8.53 15.54
N TRP A 327 3.30 8.92 15.32
CA TRP A 327 3.92 10.05 16.01
C TRP A 327 3.20 11.39 15.80
N PRO A 328 2.83 11.79 14.56
CA PRO A 328 2.06 13.01 14.35
C PRO A 328 0.67 12.96 15.00
N ALA A 329 0.05 11.78 15.09
CA ALA A 329 -1.23 11.62 15.76
C ALA A 329 -1.07 11.86 17.27
N ARG A 330 -0.07 11.23 17.88
CA ARG A 330 0.25 11.40 19.30
C ARG A 330 0.63 12.84 19.65
N TYR A 331 1.45 13.48 18.82
CA TYR A 331 1.77 14.90 19.01
C TYR A 331 0.51 15.79 19.04
N ARG A 332 -0.45 15.55 18.17
CA ARG A 332 -1.70 16.31 18.15
C ARG A 332 -2.55 16.09 19.41
N GLU A 333 -2.56 14.86 19.92
CA GLU A 333 -3.31 14.47 21.12
C GLU A 333 -2.68 15.01 22.40
N THR A 334 -1.36 14.83 22.53
CA THR A 334 -0.63 15.12 23.77
C THR A 334 0.05 16.49 23.77
N LYS A 335 0.24 17.10 22.59
CA LYS A 335 1.04 18.33 22.36
C LYS A 335 2.53 18.14 22.80
N ASP A 336 2.98 16.90 23.01
CA ASP A 336 4.35 16.60 23.44
C ASP A 336 5.31 16.59 22.24
N ARG A 337 6.23 17.55 22.25
CA ARG A 337 7.20 17.79 21.20
C ARG A 337 8.16 16.61 20.94
N ARG A 338 8.39 15.75 21.95
CA ARG A 338 9.24 14.56 21.80
C ARG A 338 8.80 13.63 20.66
N PHE A 339 7.49 13.55 20.39
CA PHE A 339 6.97 12.75 19.26
C PHE A 339 7.40 13.30 17.89
N LEU A 340 7.45 14.61 17.73
CA LEU A 340 7.99 15.20 16.48
C LEU A 340 9.50 15.03 16.37
N GLU A 341 10.24 15.11 17.48
CA GLU A 341 11.68 14.90 17.51
C GLU A 341 12.05 13.46 17.12
N ARG A 342 11.31 12.46 17.62
CA ARG A 342 11.45 11.05 17.20
C ARG A 342 11.14 10.87 15.72
N LEU A 343 10.03 11.40 15.23
CA LEU A 343 9.68 11.35 13.81
C LEU A 343 10.79 11.95 12.95
N PHE A 344 11.29 13.12 13.34
CA PHE A 344 12.34 13.82 12.60
C PHE A 344 13.65 13.02 12.57
N SER A 345 14.06 12.44 13.69
CA SER A 345 15.24 11.57 13.78
C SER A 345 15.13 10.37 12.82
N GLN A 346 14.01 9.68 12.79
CA GLN A 346 13.79 8.57 11.85
C GLN A 346 13.78 9.02 10.39
N GLN A 347 13.22 10.20 10.10
CA GLN A 347 13.25 10.79 8.76
C GLN A 347 14.69 11.11 8.32
N LEU A 348 15.52 11.63 9.22
CA LEU A 348 16.94 11.92 8.95
C LEU A 348 17.72 10.63 8.67
N GLN A 349 17.56 9.59 9.47
CA GLN A 349 18.19 8.29 9.22
C GLN A 349 17.84 7.74 7.84
N GLN A 350 16.59 7.87 7.43
CA GLN A 350 16.16 7.44 6.11
C GLN A 350 16.82 8.24 4.98
N ILE A 351 16.94 9.58 5.14
CA ILE A 351 17.61 10.43 4.14
C ILE A 351 19.10 10.08 4.04
N GLN A 352 19.76 9.79 5.16
CA GLN A 352 21.19 9.42 5.18
C GLN A 352 21.47 8.10 4.44
N GLN A 353 20.47 7.23 4.32
CA GLN A 353 20.55 5.98 3.55
C GLN A 353 20.37 6.19 2.04
N LEU A 354 19.85 7.35 1.61
CA LEU A 354 19.67 7.69 0.20
C LEU A 354 20.95 8.31 -0.36
N THR A 355 21.28 7.94 -1.59
CA THR A 355 22.36 8.65 -2.30
C THR A 355 21.95 10.10 -2.60
N PRO A 356 22.90 11.04 -2.76
CA PRO A 356 22.58 12.44 -3.06
C PRO A 356 21.73 12.66 -4.31
N THR A 357 21.77 11.74 -5.27
CA THR A 357 21.04 11.82 -6.55
C THR A 357 19.78 10.97 -6.59
N GLU A 358 19.50 10.19 -5.54
CA GLU A 358 18.35 9.30 -5.50
C GLU A 358 17.04 10.10 -5.44
N PRO A 359 16.03 9.76 -6.27
CA PRO A 359 14.74 10.44 -6.27
C PRO A 359 14.06 10.36 -4.91
N LEU A 360 13.55 11.50 -4.42
CA LEU A 360 12.81 11.57 -3.17
C LEU A 360 11.30 11.77 -3.48
N PRO A 361 10.42 10.87 -3.05
CA PRO A 361 8.99 11.06 -3.23
C PRO A 361 8.51 12.40 -2.64
N SER A 362 7.66 13.10 -3.38
CA SER A 362 7.13 14.43 -3.01
C SER A 362 6.51 14.47 -1.62
N THR A 363 5.75 13.43 -1.25
CA THR A 363 5.15 13.29 0.09
C THR A 363 6.19 13.15 1.20
N HIS A 364 7.31 12.44 0.95
CA HIS A 364 8.41 12.33 1.91
C HIS A 364 9.10 13.67 2.09
N PHE A 365 9.44 14.34 1.00
CA PHE A 365 10.07 15.66 1.02
C PHE A 365 9.23 16.67 1.82
N GLN A 366 7.92 16.76 1.50
CA GLN A 366 6.96 17.61 2.21
C GLN A 366 6.90 17.29 3.71
N ASN A 367 6.75 16.03 4.08
CA ASN A 367 6.60 15.63 5.48
C ASN A 367 7.84 15.94 6.32
N ILE A 368 9.04 15.70 5.77
CA ILE A 368 10.30 15.99 6.44
C ILE A 368 10.42 17.50 6.69
N LEU A 369 10.17 18.30 5.66
CA LEU A 369 10.29 19.75 5.73
C LEU A 369 9.28 20.35 6.72
N LEU A 370 8.02 19.94 6.66
CA LEU A 370 6.97 20.42 7.59
C LEU A 370 7.25 19.98 9.03
N THR A 371 7.83 18.80 9.25
CA THR A 371 8.24 18.34 10.58
C THR A 371 9.38 19.23 11.12
N ALA A 372 10.38 19.52 10.30
CA ALA A 372 11.47 20.42 10.67
C ALA A 372 10.96 21.82 11.04
N LEU A 373 10.04 22.38 10.25
CA LEU A 373 9.44 23.69 10.52
C LEU A 373 8.65 23.71 11.84
N LYS A 374 7.89 22.67 12.13
CA LYS A 374 7.19 22.52 13.44
C LYS A 374 8.14 22.41 14.61
N LEU A 375 9.34 21.87 14.40
CA LEU A 375 10.41 21.82 15.38
C LEU A 375 11.19 23.14 15.49
N GLY A 376 10.83 24.18 14.76
CA GLY A 376 11.53 25.47 14.74
C GLY A 376 12.89 25.43 14.05
N LYS A 377 13.14 24.42 13.19
CA LYS A 377 14.41 24.23 12.45
C LYS A 377 14.33 24.86 11.06
N ALA A 378 13.97 26.16 10.99
CA ALA A 378 13.72 26.85 9.72
C ALA A 378 14.96 26.92 8.82
N ASP A 379 16.14 27.14 9.38
CA ASP A 379 17.39 27.22 8.62
C ASP A 379 17.78 25.87 8.03
N TRP A 380 17.70 24.80 8.83
CA TRP A 380 17.89 23.45 8.34
C TRP A 380 16.90 23.09 7.21
N ALA A 381 15.64 23.51 7.36
CA ALA A 381 14.61 23.28 6.34
C ALA A 381 14.94 24.02 5.02
N ALA A 382 15.50 25.23 5.11
CA ALA A 382 15.95 25.98 3.94
C ALA A 382 17.13 25.31 3.23
N GLU A 383 18.13 24.85 3.97
CA GLU A 383 19.28 24.08 3.45
C GLU A 383 18.82 22.78 2.79
N PHE A 384 17.96 22.02 3.45
CA PHE A 384 17.40 20.78 2.92
C PHE A 384 16.58 21.02 1.64
N TYR A 385 15.77 22.06 1.61
CA TYR A 385 15.00 22.46 0.43
C TYR A 385 15.95 22.78 -0.74
N ALA A 386 16.98 23.60 -0.53
CA ALA A 386 17.95 23.96 -1.56
C ALA A 386 18.70 22.72 -2.11
N ALA A 387 19.07 21.80 -1.23
CA ALA A 387 19.83 20.61 -1.60
C ALA A 387 19.00 19.54 -2.34
N ARG A 388 17.69 19.41 -2.05
CA ARG A 388 16.88 18.25 -2.47
C ARG A 388 15.67 18.57 -3.34
N SER A 389 15.27 19.83 -3.52
CA SER A 389 14.08 20.21 -4.31
C SER A 389 14.14 19.76 -5.78
N ALA A 390 15.33 19.71 -6.37
CA ALA A 390 15.55 19.23 -7.74
C ALA A 390 15.28 17.72 -7.90
N GLN A 391 15.33 16.93 -6.83
CA GLN A 391 15.24 15.46 -6.84
C GLN A 391 13.85 14.94 -6.53
N ILE A 392 12.87 15.82 -6.35
CA ILE A 392 11.48 15.41 -6.05
C ILE A 392 10.92 14.64 -7.24
N SER A 393 10.31 13.49 -6.94
CA SER A 393 9.67 12.60 -7.91
C SER A 393 8.18 12.38 -7.60
N GLY A 394 7.46 11.81 -8.56
CA GLY A 394 6.06 11.41 -8.39
C GLY A 394 5.04 12.52 -8.66
N LEU A 395 5.44 13.66 -9.21
CA LEU A 395 4.56 14.76 -9.62
C LEU A 395 4.89 15.25 -11.03
N ALA A 396 3.87 15.66 -11.78
CA ALA A 396 4.03 16.45 -13.01
C ALA A 396 4.57 17.85 -12.71
N ASP A 397 5.05 18.57 -13.72
CA ASP A 397 5.79 19.84 -13.55
C ASP A 397 4.95 20.91 -12.84
N GLU A 398 3.70 21.11 -13.21
CA GLU A 398 2.83 22.15 -12.62
C GLU A 398 2.49 21.87 -11.13
N PRO A 399 1.99 20.69 -10.71
CA PRO A 399 1.81 20.38 -9.30
C PRO A 399 3.10 20.39 -8.49
N ARG A 400 4.25 20.05 -9.12
CA ARG A 400 5.56 20.11 -8.48
C ARG A 400 5.98 21.55 -8.19
N ALA A 401 5.80 22.45 -9.15
CA ALA A 401 6.09 23.87 -8.95
C ALA A 401 5.25 24.46 -7.80
N LEU A 402 3.93 24.19 -7.79
CA LEU A 402 3.03 24.62 -6.72
C LEU A 402 3.45 24.07 -5.34
N LEU A 403 3.82 22.79 -5.25
CA LEU A 403 4.34 22.20 -4.02
C LEU A 403 5.58 22.96 -3.53
N LEU A 404 6.54 23.20 -4.42
CA LEU A 404 7.78 23.89 -4.09
C LEU A 404 7.53 25.31 -3.61
N ASP A 405 6.66 26.07 -4.27
CA ASP A 405 6.30 27.43 -3.87
C ASP A 405 5.63 27.48 -2.49
N ILE A 406 4.69 26.56 -2.21
CA ILE A 406 4.03 26.45 -0.90
C ILE A 406 5.03 26.13 0.20
N LEU A 407 5.97 25.19 -0.06
CA LEU A 407 6.97 24.80 0.93
C LEU A 407 7.99 25.90 1.16
N GLN A 408 8.40 26.63 0.12
CA GLN A 408 9.28 27.77 0.23
C GLN A 408 8.61 28.93 1.01
N ALA A 409 7.34 29.20 0.73
CA ALA A 409 6.56 30.17 1.50
C ALA A 409 6.44 29.76 2.98
N SER A 410 6.30 28.45 3.27
CA SER A 410 6.28 27.92 4.64
C SER A 410 7.60 28.14 5.37
N ILE A 411 8.74 27.97 4.67
CA ILE A 411 10.07 28.26 5.22
C ILE A 411 10.21 29.75 5.53
N ARG A 412 9.87 30.63 4.58
CA ARG A 412 9.92 32.09 4.75
C ARG A 412 9.05 32.54 5.92
N PHE A 413 7.85 31.97 6.04
CA PHE A 413 6.97 32.23 7.18
C PHE A 413 7.61 31.84 8.51
N ALA A 414 8.24 30.66 8.59
CA ALA A 414 8.93 30.20 9.80
C ALA A 414 10.17 31.06 10.14
N GLN A 415 10.82 31.64 9.13
CA GLN A 415 11.91 32.63 9.29
C GLN A 415 11.41 34.03 9.65
N ARG A 416 10.08 34.22 9.82
CA ARG A 416 9.39 35.49 10.08
C ARG A 416 9.54 36.53 8.96
N ASP A 417 9.91 36.11 7.75
CA ASP A 417 9.89 36.97 6.55
C ASP A 417 8.52 36.85 5.87
N PHE A 418 7.51 37.46 6.49
CA PHE A 418 6.12 37.36 6.05
C PHE A 418 5.90 38.02 4.69
N ALA A 419 6.67 39.08 4.36
CA ALA A 419 6.57 39.75 3.08
C ALA A 419 7.09 38.88 1.93
N ALA A 420 8.21 38.20 2.13
CA ALA A 420 8.74 37.23 1.17
C ALA A 420 7.83 35.99 1.08
N ALA A 421 7.28 35.52 2.20
CA ALA A 421 6.30 34.43 2.21
C ALA A 421 5.08 34.75 1.36
N ALA A 422 4.51 35.97 1.51
CA ALA A 422 3.37 36.45 0.72
C ALA A 422 3.66 36.53 -0.79
N LYS A 423 4.90 36.91 -1.16
CA LYS A 423 5.33 36.96 -2.57
C LYS A 423 5.51 35.58 -3.18
N THR A 424 5.96 34.61 -2.37
CA THR A 424 6.27 33.25 -2.84
C THR A 424 5.02 32.37 -2.90
N LEU A 425 4.06 32.60 -1.97
CA LEU A 425 2.84 31.78 -1.93
C LEU A 425 1.98 32.08 -3.17
N PRO A 426 1.65 31.05 -3.98
CA PRO A 426 0.75 31.24 -5.13
C PRO A 426 -0.60 31.81 -4.72
N HIS A 427 -1.27 32.52 -5.62
CA HIS A 427 -2.61 33.00 -5.35
C HIS A 427 -3.57 31.83 -5.15
N TYR A 428 -4.50 31.94 -4.21
CA TYR A 428 -5.40 30.83 -3.81
C TYR A 428 -6.21 30.20 -4.97
N LEU A 429 -6.45 30.93 -6.05
CA LEU A 429 -7.11 30.40 -7.25
C LEU A 429 -6.25 29.32 -7.95
N ALA A 430 -4.92 29.39 -7.83
CA ALA A 430 -4.03 28.38 -8.37
C ALA A 430 -4.09 27.05 -7.59
N TYR A 431 -4.58 27.07 -6.33
CA TYR A 431 -4.70 25.87 -5.52
C TYR A 431 -5.67 24.83 -6.10
N GLY A 432 -6.57 25.25 -7.01
CA GLY A 432 -7.46 24.33 -7.72
C GLY A 432 -6.75 23.24 -8.53
N ALA A 433 -5.51 23.50 -8.97
CA ALA A 433 -4.65 22.54 -9.67
C ALA A 433 -4.00 21.52 -8.72
N LEU A 434 -4.03 21.72 -7.40
CA LEU A 434 -3.51 20.77 -6.42
C LEU A 434 -4.45 19.55 -6.32
N ALA A 435 -3.96 18.39 -6.73
CA ALA A 435 -4.65 17.13 -6.53
C ALA A 435 -4.61 16.70 -5.06
N ASP A 436 -3.54 17.03 -4.34
CA ASP A 436 -3.37 16.72 -2.92
C ASP A 436 -4.17 17.70 -2.05
N ILE A 437 -5.25 17.20 -1.47
CA ILE A 437 -6.15 17.97 -0.59
C ILE A 437 -5.46 18.42 0.70
N TYR A 438 -4.47 17.69 1.20
CA TYR A 438 -3.70 18.09 2.38
C TYR A 438 -2.82 19.29 2.09
N LEU A 439 -2.15 19.30 0.93
CA LEU A 439 -1.33 20.42 0.50
C LEU A 439 -2.19 21.67 0.24
N TYR A 440 -3.38 21.49 -0.37
CA TYR A 440 -4.37 22.56 -0.50
C TYR A 440 -4.72 23.19 0.85
N ALA A 441 -5.01 22.37 1.85
CA ALA A 441 -5.40 22.87 3.17
C ALA A 441 -4.22 23.56 3.90
N ILE A 442 -2.99 23.08 3.71
CA ILE A 442 -1.77 23.72 4.22
C ILE A 442 -1.60 25.10 3.60
N ALA A 443 -1.73 25.22 2.28
CA ALA A 443 -1.62 26.49 1.58
C ALA A 443 -2.69 27.50 2.06
N ALA A 444 -3.94 27.05 2.23
CA ALA A 444 -5.04 27.89 2.69
C ALA A 444 -4.83 28.41 4.13
N THR A 445 -4.36 27.54 5.05
CA THR A 445 -4.06 27.98 6.43
C THR A 445 -2.83 28.90 6.46
N LEU A 446 -1.83 28.64 5.64
CA LEU A 446 -0.64 29.48 5.52
C LEU A 446 -0.97 30.88 5.00
N ASP A 447 -1.84 31.00 3.99
CA ASP A 447 -2.26 32.29 3.44
C ASP A 447 -2.96 33.16 4.51
N VAL A 448 -3.87 32.56 5.27
CA VAL A 448 -4.54 33.28 6.39
C VAL A 448 -3.53 33.72 7.45
N ARG A 449 -2.56 32.89 7.81
CA ARG A 449 -1.51 33.20 8.78
C ARG A 449 -0.61 34.35 8.29
N ILE A 450 -0.17 34.29 7.03
CA ILE A 450 0.64 35.37 6.42
C ILE A 450 -0.10 36.70 6.45
N ARG A 451 -1.38 36.71 6.07
CA ARG A 451 -2.18 37.93 6.06
C ARG A 451 -2.41 38.47 7.46
N TYR A 452 -2.62 37.61 8.44
CA TYR A 452 -2.70 38.04 9.85
C TYR A 452 -1.40 38.74 10.28
N GLU A 453 -0.24 38.18 9.99
CA GLU A 453 1.05 38.75 10.37
C GLU A 453 1.34 40.09 9.67
N LEU A 454 0.86 40.25 8.43
CA LEU A 454 0.99 41.49 7.65
C LEU A 454 -0.08 42.53 7.91
N ASP A 455 -1.00 42.30 8.86
CA ASP A 455 -2.15 43.17 9.13
C ASP A 455 -3.10 43.39 7.92
N THR A 456 -3.13 42.42 7.00
CA THR A 456 -3.96 42.46 5.78
C THR A 456 -5.11 41.47 5.78
N LEU A 457 -5.33 40.78 6.90
CA LEU A 457 -6.43 39.84 7.07
C LEU A 457 -7.70 40.60 7.45
N ASP A 458 -8.53 40.95 6.48
CA ASP A 458 -9.88 41.49 6.71
C ASP A 458 -10.92 40.36 6.91
N GLU A 459 -12.08 40.71 7.43
CA GLU A 459 -13.15 39.77 7.74
C GLU A 459 -13.71 39.11 6.47
N ASP A 460 -13.90 39.89 5.39
CA ASP A 460 -14.43 39.40 4.12
C ASP A 460 -13.47 38.38 3.46
N TYR A 461 -12.18 38.63 3.54
CA TYR A 461 -11.18 37.69 3.03
C TYR A 461 -11.19 36.39 3.81
N ALA A 462 -11.20 36.47 5.15
CA ALA A 462 -11.26 35.32 6.02
C ALA A 462 -12.51 34.46 5.74
N GLU A 463 -13.66 35.06 5.51
CA GLU A 463 -14.90 34.38 5.17
C GLU A 463 -14.85 33.75 3.79
N ARG A 464 -14.35 34.43 2.77
CA ARG A 464 -14.18 33.88 1.42
C ARG A 464 -13.23 32.66 1.42
N MET A 465 -12.10 32.77 2.12
CA MET A 465 -11.15 31.66 2.24
C MET A 465 -11.76 30.48 2.99
N MET A 466 -12.46 30.72 4.08
CA MET A 466 -13.17 29.69 4.83
C MET A 466 -14.22 29.00 3.94
N HIS A 467 -15.02 29.76 3.19
CA HIS A 467 -16.05 29.23 2.31
C HIS A 467 -15.44 28.39 1.17
N ALA A 468 -14.44 28.92 0.49
CA ALA A 468 -13.74 28.23 -0.60
C ALA A 468 -13.09 26.93 -0.10
N THR A 469 -12.38 27.00 1.03
CA THR A 469 -11.73 25.84 1.64
C THR A 469 -12.75 24.80 2.11
N THR A 470 -13.82 25.22 2.78
CA THR A 470 -14.91 24.33 3.21
C THR A 470 -15.54 23.60 2.02
N THR A 471 -15.84 24.34 0.96
CA THR A 471 -16.44 23.77 -0.26
C THR A 471 -15.52 22.77 -0.92
N ARG A 472 -14.23 23.07 -1.02
CA ARG A 472 -13.22 22.16 -1.61
C ARG A 472 -13.00 20.91 -0.77
N LEU A 473 -12.80 21.10 0.55
CA LEU A 473 -12.55 19.99 1.47
C LEU A 473 -13.76 19.03 1.60
N ARG A 474 -14.99 19.57 1.55
CA ARG A 474 -16.21 18.74 1.62
C ARG A 474 -16.51 17.94 0.35
N ARG A 475 -15.95 18.36 -0.79
CA ARG A 475 -16.07 17.63 -2.07
C ARG A 475 -15.08 16.48 -2.19
N ASP A 476 -14.12 16.42 -1.29
CA ASP A 476 -13.10 15.42 -1.29
C ASP A 476 -13.48 14.31 -0.29
N ASP A 477 -13.74 13.12 -0.80
CA ASP A 477 -14.13 11.94 -0.04
C ASP A 477 -12.93 11.19 0.56
N THR A 478 -11.69 11.60 0.23
CA THR A 478 -10.48 11.02 0.79
C THR A 478 -10.12 11.57 2.17
N LEU A 479 -10.69 12.73 2.56
CA LEU A 479 -10.42 13.36 3.84
C LEU A 479 -11.39 12.84 4.92
N PRO A 480 -10.90 12.18 5.98
CA PRO A 480 -11.75 11.71 7.06
C PRO A 480 -12.50 12.88 7.75
N PRO A 481 -13.77 12.67 8.18
CA PRO A 481 -14.61 13.74 8.78
C PRO A 481 -13.93 14.46 9.96
N LYS A 482 -13.22 13.73 10.81
CA LYS A 482 -12.45 14.30 11.92
C LYS A 482 -11.35 15.23 11.42
N ARG A 483 -10.59 14.82 10.41
CA ARG A 483 -9.53 15.65 9.82
C ARG A 483 -10.08 16.89 9.13
N LEU A 484 -11.22 16.74 8.47
CA LEU A 484 -11.96 17.85 7.89
C LEU A 484 -12.34 18.86 8.98
N SER A 485 -12.96 18.41 10.08
CA SER A 485 -13.38 19.29 11.16
C SER A 485 -12.21 20.00 11.85
N GLU A 486 -11.10 19.30 12.14
CA GLU A 486 -9.86 19.87 12.70
C GLU A 486 -9.32 21.04 11.85
N ARG A 487 -9.40 20.93 10.52
CA ARG A 487 -8.94 21.97 9.60
C ARG A 487 -9.91 23.14 9.52
N LEU A 488 -11.21 22.85 9.45
CA LEU A 488 -12.22 23.89 9.32
C LEU A 488 -12.34 24.77 10.58
N ARG A 489 -12.01 24.24 11.75
CA ARG A 489 -12.00 25.00 13.02
C ARG A 489 -10.95 26.09 13.08
N PHE A 490 -9.88 25.99 12.30
CA PHE A 490 -8.81 26.98 12.26
C PHE A 490 -9.32 28.36 11.80
N PHE A 491 -10.08 28.43 10.72
CA PHE A 491 -10.47 29.70 10.07
C PHE A 491 -11.31 30.61 10.97
N PRO A 492 -12.37 30.13 11.66
CA PRO A 492 -13.10 30.96 12.60
C PRO A 492 -12.24 31.48 13.75
N LEU A 493 -11.30 30.67 14.26
CA LEU A 493 -10.40 31.11 15.33
C LEU A 493 -9.43 32.19 14.86
N ALA A 494 -8.84 32.04 13.67
CA ALA A 494 -7.99 33.06 13.08
C ALA A 494 -8.75 34.38 12.82
N LYS A 495 -10.01 34.29 12.35
CA LYS A 495 -10.91 35.45 12.18
C LYS A 495 -11.20 36.14 13.53
N ASP A 496 -11.56 35.36 14.58
CA ASP A 496 -11.85 35.91 15.90
C ASP A 496 -10.61 36.60 16.50
N LEU A 497 -9.39 36.03 16.31
CA LEU A 497 -8.13 36.68 16.70
C LEU A 497 -7.88 38.00 15.96
N SER A 498 -8.16 38.05 14.64
CA SER A 498 -8.02 39.28 13.85
C SER A 498 -8.99 40.37 14.35
N LYS A 499 -10.24 40.00 14.66
CA LYS A 499 -11.22 40.95 15.27
C LYS A 499 -10.75 41.49 16.61
N LEU A 500 -10.22 40.64 17.49
CA LEU A 500 -9.68 41.09 18.78
C LEU A 500 -8.50 42.05 18.60
N ARG A 501 -7.64 41.81 17.65
CA ARG A 501 -6.52 42.72 17.31
C ARG A 501 -7.04 44.09 16.90
N LEU A 502 -8.05 44.16 16.02
CA LEU A 502 -8.67 45.41 15.59
C LEU A 502 -9.40 46.14 16.75
N GLN A 503 -10.17 45.41 17.57
CA GLN A 503 -10.85 45.97 18.75
C GLN A 503 -9.85 46.57 19.74
N ARG A 504 -8.72 45.91 19.93
CA ARG A 504 -7.62 46.41 20.76
C ARG A 504 -7.01 47.71 20.22
N GLN A 505 -6.75 47.77 18.92
CA GLN A 505 -6.25 48.99 18.26
C GLN A 505 -7.25 50.14 18.42
N GLN A 506 -8.55 49.85 18.52
CA GLN A 506 -9.64 50.81 18.73
C GLN A 506 -9.93 51.10 20.21
N ASN A 507 -9.15 50.60 21.18
CA ASN A 507 -9.31 50.76 22.63
C ASN A 507 -10.66 50.27 23.22
N ARG A 508 -11.31 49.28 22.60
CA ARG A 508 -12.58 48.68 23.07
C ARG A 508 -12.32 47.60 24.12
N ARG A 509 -11.99 47.98 25.36
CA ARG A 509 -11.55 47.04 26.43
C ARG A 509 -12.64 46.07 26.92
N ALA A 510 -13.91 46.46 26.94
CA ALA A 510 -14.99 45.63 27.48
C ALA A 510 -15.24 44.34 26.66
N ASP A 511 -15.07 44.40 25.34
CA ASP A 511 -15.32 43.29 24.44
C ASP A 511 -14.13 42.34 24.33
N LEU A 512 -12.93 42.78 24.74
CA LEU A 512 -11.69 42.02 24.62
C LEU A 512 -11.66 40.81 25.57
N SER A 513 -12.08 40.99 26.85
CA SER A 513 -11.97 39.90 27.84
C SER A 513 -12.94 38.74 27.53
N ALA A 514 -14.17 39.06 27.08
CA ALA A 514 -15.13 38.03 26.67
C ALA A 514 -14.68 37.29 25.38
N GLY A 515 -14.14 38.03 24.42
CA GLY A 515 -13.56 37.45 23.19
C GLY A 515 -12.40 36.53 23.47
N LEU A 516 -11.47 36.95 24.32
CA LEU A 516 -10.31 36.12 24.75
C LEU A 516 -10.76 34.85 25.47
N ALA A 517 -11.71 34.95 26.40
CA ALA A 517 -12.24 33.79 27.12
C ALA A 517 -12.87 32.75 26.16
N LYS A 518 -13.64 33.22 25.16
CA LYS A 518 -14.25 32.37 24.14
C LYS A 518 -13.19 31.63 23.28
N ILE A 519 -12.17 32.37 22.83
CA ILE A 519 -11.09 31.76 22.03
C ILE A 519 -10.32 30.75 22.85
N ARG A 520 -9.98 31.06 24.10
CA ARG A 520 -9.30 30.16 25.02
C ARG A 520 -10.05 28.84 25.19
N GLN A 521 -11.34 28.95 25.52
CA GLN A 521 -12.21 27.79 25.66
C GLN A 521 -12.18 26.90 24.42
N ARG A 522 -12.19 27.47 23.22
CA ARG A 522 -12.18 26.71 21.98
C ARG A 522 -10.81 26.06 21.70
N ILE A 523 -9.71 26.77 21.96
CA ILE A 523 -8.36 26.21 21.81
C ILE A 523 -8.14 25.04 22.78
N ASP A 524 -8.70 25.10 24.01
CA ASP A 524 -8.56 24.06 25.02
C ASP A 524 -9.45 22.84 24.74
N SER A 525 -10.66 23.06 24.22
CA SER A 525 -11.65 22.00 24.06
C SER A 525 -11.67 21.37 22.68
N GLU A 526 -11.09 22.00 21.65
CA GLU A 526 -11.15 21.56 20.28
C GLU A 526 -9.78 21.17 19.74
N THR A 527 -9.69 20.04 19.06
CA THR A 527 -8.50 19.75 18.23
C THR A 527 -8.53 20.60 16.98
N VAL A 528 -7.49 21.39 16.76
CA VAL A 528 -7.38 22.31 15.62
C VAL A 528 -5.97 22.25 15.01
N VAL A 529 -5.87 22.43 13.70
CA VAL A 529 -4.57 22.52 13.01
C VAL A 529 -3.85 23.82 13.36
N ASP A 530 -2.52 23.82 13.29
CA ASP A 530 -1.68 25.01 13.59
C ASP A 530 -1.99 25.66 14.95
N TRP A 531 -2.35 24.84 15.94
CA TRP A 531 -2.70 25.28 17.29
C TRP A 531 -1.58 26.08 17.95
N GLU A 532 -0.29 25.75 17.66
CA GLU A 532 0.87 26.46 18.22
C GLU A 532 0.87 27.94 17.82
N TRP A 533 0.53 28.22 16.54
CA TRP A 533 0.43 29.58 16.06
C TRP A 533 -0.79 30.29 16.70
N LEU A 534 -1.92 29.61 16.81
CA LEU A 534 -3.11 30.16 17.49
C LEU A 534 -2.82 30.50 18.96
N GLU A 535 -2.09 29.66 19.68
CA GLU A 535 -1.65 29.91 21.06
C GLU A 535 -0.71 31.13 21.14
N GLU A 536 0.27 31.22 20.23
CA GLU A 536 1.19 32.36 20.17
C GLU A 536 0.40 33.68 19.97
N LYS A 537 -0.51 33.72 19.02
CA LYS A 537 -1.31 34.92 18.74
C LYS A 537 -2.32 35.23 19.83
N TYR A 538 -2.92 34.21 20.44
CA TYR A 538 -3.75 34.41 21.64
C TYR A 538 -2.92 35.05 22.78
N ALA A 539 -1.74 34.52 23.05
CA ALA A 539 -0.87 35.05 24.12
C ALA A 539 -0.41 36.50 23.85
N GLU A 540 -0.17 36.87 22.58
CA GLU A 540 0.13 38.24 22.18
C GLU A 540 -1.07 39.16 22.48
N GLN A 541 -2.32 38.74 22.19
CA GLN A 541 -3.51 39.50 22.48
C GLN A 541 -3.87 39.58 23.97
N ALA A 542 -3.49 38.56 24.75
CA ALA A 542 -3.75 38.52 26.19
C ALA A 542 -2.77 39.36 27.04
N LYS A 543 -1.51 39.52 26.59
CA LYS A 543 -0.45 40.26 27.30
C LYS A 543 -0.54 41.77 27.16
N GLY A 544 -1.26 42.30 26.24
CA GLY A 544 -1.35 43.71 25.98
C GLY A 544 -2.68 44.28 26.35
#